data_c7dbf3645eb261ce4a2516865ed0d153
#
_entry.id   c7dbf3645eb261ce4a2516865ed0d153
#
_cell.length_a   1.000
_cell.length_b   1.000
_cell.length_c   1.000
_cell.angle_alpha   90.00
_cell.angle_beta   90.00
_cell.angle_gamma   90.00
#
_symmetry.space_group_name_H-M   'P 1'
#
loop_
_entity.id
_entity.type
_entity.pdbx_description
1 polymer ?
#
loop_
_entity_poly.entity_id
_entity_poly.type
_entity_poly.pdbx_seq_one_letter_code
_entity_poly.pdbx_strand_id
1 'polypeptide(L)'
;SLAVANELLDSPVHEARFFAVAALVRAYAAGGAVERRAIFDFYLARAERVNNWDLVDASAPGIVGRHLPPGGGRRVLAKLAKSANLWERRIAMVATLEHIRQGCLENTFWLAGRLLADPEDLMHKAAGWMLREAGKRDRAALEAFLAAHAARMPRTMLRYAIERLPVERRRAWLQTPRMPRNVQTSLQCRAGRV
;
A
#
# COMPACT_ATOMS: atom_id res chain seq x y z
N SER A 1 5.45 25.42 7.79
CA SER A 1 4.89 25.75 6.46
C SER A 1 5.29 24.68 5.43
N LEU A 2 4.61 24.62 4.30
CA LEU A 2 4.95 23.70 3.20
C LEU A 2 6.33 24.03 2.59
N ALA A 3 6.76 25.28 2.63
CA ALA A 3 8.09 25.69 2.17
C ALA A 3 9.21 24.99 2.98
N VAL A 4 9.12 25.00 4.31
CA VAL A 4 10.10 24.31 5.18
C VAL A 4 10.05 22.80 4.94
N ALA A 5 8.86 22.21 4.78
CA ALA A 5 8.76 20.78 4.47
C ALA A 5 9.41 20.44 3.11
N ASN A 6 9.33 21.34 2.13
CA ASN A 6 9.97 21.17 0.83
C ASN A 6 11.50 21.15 0.96
N GLU A 7 12.09 22.09 1.67
CA GLU A 7 13.53 22.16 1.92
C GLU A 7 14.04 20.91 2.65
N LEU A 8 13.31 20.47 3.69
CA LEU A 8 13.65 19.25 4.43
C LEU A 8 13.56 17.98 3.60
N LEU A 9 12.57 17.88 2.69
CA LEU A 9 12.44 16.73 1.79
C LEU A 9 13.58 16.67 0.76
N ASP A 10 14.18 17.81 0.41
CA ASP A 10 15.34 17.85 -0.49
C ASP A 10 16.67 17.55 0.21
N SER A 11 16.67 17.48 1.55
CA SER A 11 17.86 17.18 2.33
C SER A 11 18.45 15.79 1.99
N PRO A 12 19.78 15.66 1.89
CA PRO A 12 20.43 14.35 1.80
C PRO A 12 20.33 13.56 3.11
N VAL A 13 20.07 14.24 4.24
CA VAL A 13 19.96 13.63 5.57
C VAL A 13 18.59 12.96 5.72
N HIS A 14 18.60 11.66 6.01
CA HIS A 14 17.38 10.85 6.11
C HIS A 14 16.42 11.36 7.19
N GLU A 15 16.96 11.70 8.37
CA GLU A 15 16.19 12.18 9.52
C GLU A 15 15.49 13.51 9.24
N ALA A 16 16.08 14.38 8.41
CA ALA A 16 15.44 15.62 7.99
C ALA A 16 14.20 15.33 7.13
N ARG A 17 14.30 14.38 6.18
CA ARG A 17 13.14 13.93 5.38
C ARG A 17 12.09 13.25 6.24
N PHE A 18 12.51 12.44 7.24
CA PHE A 18 11.57 11.81 8.17
C PHE A 18 10.84 12.86 9.01
N PHE A 19 11.56 13.86 9.52
CA PHE A 19 10.94 14.97 10.23
C PHE A 19 9.93 15.73 9.36
N ALA A 20 10.25 15.95 8.08
CA ALA A 20 9.34 16.60 7.15
C ALA A 20 8.01 15.84 7.01
N VAL A 21 8.05 14.53 6.76
CA VAL A 21 6.82 13.74 6.61
C VAL A 21 6.04 13.63 7.92
N ALA A 22 6.72 13.52 9.06
CA ALA A 22 6.07 13.50 10.38
C ALA A 22 5.37 14.84 10.68
N ALA A 23 6.03 15.97 10.36
CA ALA A 23 5.45 17.30 10.49
C ALA A 23 4.23 17.50 9.58
N LEU A 24 4.29 16.99 8.33
CA LEU A 24 3.15 17.02 7.40
C LEU A 24 1.96 16.21 7.92
N VAL A 25 2.18 15.01 8.46
CA VAL A 25 1.12 14.19 9.08
C VAL A 25 0.45 14.93 10.24
N ARG A 26 1.27 15.55 11.10
CA ARG A 26 0.76 16.33 12.23
C ARG A 26 -0.05 17.54 11.76
N ALA A 27 0.48 18.28 10.79
CA ALA A 27 -0.21 19.45 10.21
C ALA A 27 -1.52 19.02 9.52
N TYR A 28 -1.52 17.91 8.80
CA TYR A 28 -2.73 17.36 8.19
C TYR A 28 -3.79 17.01 9.24
N ALA A 29 -3.40 16.39 10.34
CA ALA A 29 -4.32 16.03 11.42
C ALA A 29 -4.96 17.25 12.08
N ALA A 30 -4.20 18.33 12.28
CA ALA A 30 -4.65 19.56 12.94
C ALA A 30 -5.37 20.55 11.99
N GLY A 31 -5.10 20.47 10.69
CA GLY A 31 -5.58 21.43 9.69
C GLY A 31 -7.07 21.32 9.35
N GLY A 32 -7.62 22.39 8.79
CA GLY A 32 -8.94 22.40 8.16
C GLY A 32 -8.94 21.80 6.74
N ALA A 33 -10.08 21.89 6.04
CA ALA A 33 -10.24 21.25 4.73
C ALA A 33 -9.26 21.82 3.68
N VAL A 34 -9.00 23.12 3.70
CA VAL A 34 -8.10 23.81 2.76
C VAL A 34 -6.65 23.36 3.00
N GLU A 35 -6.20 23.37 4.25
CA GLU A 35 -4.85 22.94 4.61
C GLU A 35 -4.62 21.46 4.31
N ARG A 36 -5.59 20.61 4.62
CA ARG A 36 -5.54 19.17 4.31
C ARG A 36 -5.40 18.92 2.82
N ARG A 37 -6.15 19.65 2.01
CA ARG A 37 -6.05 19.57 0.56
C ARG A 37 -4.68 20.01 0.07
N ALA A 38 -4.19 21.15 0.54
CA ALA A 38 -2.85 21.65 0.18
C ALA A 38 -1.73 20.67 0.56
N ILE A 39 -1.80 20.07 1.76
CA ILE A 39 -0.83 19.07 2.21
C ILE A 39 -0.91 17.81 1.35
N PHE A 40 -2.11 17.33 1.03
CA PHE A 40 -2.30 16.16 0.18
C PHE A 40 -1.71 16.37 -1.22
N ASP A 41 -2.02 17.50 -1.86
CA ASP A 41 -1.51 17.83 -3.19
C ASP A 41 0.01 17.99 -3.18
N PHE A 42 0.55 18.68 -2.17
CA PHE A 42 2.00 18.80 -1.95
C PHE A 42 2.67 17.43 -1.77
N TYR A 43 2.13 16.58 -0.91
CA TYR A 43 2.69 15.24 -0.64
C TYR A 43 2.76 14.38 -1.91
N LEU A 44 1.70 14.40 -2.73
CA LEU A 44 1.69 13.68 -4.00
C LEU A 44 2.66 14.27 -5.03
N ALA A 45 2.80 15.59 -5.07
CA ALA A 45 3.75 16.26 -5.95
C ALA A 45 5.22 15.98 -5.56
N ARG A 46 5.47 15.62 -4.30
CA ARG A 46 6.82 15.35 -3.75
C ARG A 46 7.02 13.87 -3.39
N ALA A 47 6.15 12.96 -3.86
CA ALA A 47 6.18 11.54 -3.53
C ALA A 47 7.52 10.87 -3.87
N GLU A 48 8.25 11.35 -4.89
CA GLU A 48 9.59 10.89 -5.26
C GLU A 48 10.63 11.10 -4.15
N ARG A 49 10.42 12.08 -3.27
CA ARG A 49 11.30 12.38 -2.13
C ARG A 49 10.94 11.59 -0.88
N VAL A 50 9.77 10.97 -0.85
CA VAL A 50 9.36 10.00 0.18
C VAL A 50 9.93 8.63 -0.18
N ASN A 51 11.26 8.56 -0.24
CA ASN A 51 12.03 7.53 -0.93
C ASN A 51 12.65 6.49 0.01
N ASN A 52 11.96 6.15 1.09
CA ASN A 52 12.31 5.03 1.95
C ASN A 52 11.02 4.43 2.55
N TRP A 53 11.07 3.15 2.95
CA TRP A 53 9.91 2.44 3.49
C TRP A 53 9.35 3.10 4.76
N ASP A 54 10.21 3.57 5.66
CA ASP A 54 9.80 4.21 6.92
C ASP A 54 9.13 5.58 6.69
N LEU A 55 9.60 6.36 5.71
CA LEU A 55 8.96 7.61 5.30
C LEU A 55 7.53 7.36 4.81
N VAL A 56 7.36 6.36 3.95
CA VAL A 56 6.04 5.99 3.42
C VAL A 56 5.14 5.47 4.52
N ASP A 57 5.63 4.53 5.34
CA ASP A 57 4.83 3.83 6.35
C ASP A 57 4.38 4.78 7.46
N ALA A 58 5.20 5.80 7.79
CA ALA A 58 4.86 6.84 8.75
C ALA A 58 3.87 7.88 8.21
N SER A 59 3.76 8.09 6.90
CA SER A 59 3.03 9.24 6.35
C SER A 59 1.84 8.89 5.47
N ALA A 60 1.93 7.87 4.62
CA ALA A 60 0.90 7.55 3.64
C ALA A 60 -0.49 7.28 4.27
N PRO A 61 -0.63 6.54 5.38
CA PRO A 61 -1.93 6.36 6.02
C PRO A 61 -2.51 7.68 6.54
N GLY A 62 -1.65 8.51 7.17
CA GLY A 62 -2.04 9.76 7.82
C GLY A 62 -2.40 10.89 6.86
N ILE A 63 -1.87 10.88 5.65
CA ILE A 63 -2.13 11.90 4.62
C ILE A 63 -3.02 11.33 3.52
N VAL A 64 -2.51 10.39 2.72
CA VAL A 64 -3.25 9.86 1.56
C VAL A 64 -4.45 9.03 1.99
N GLY A 65 -4.26 8.13 2.96
CA GLY A 65 -5.35 7.27 3.47
C GLY A 65 -6.48 8.07 4.09
N ARG A 66 -6.17 9.10 4.88
CA ARG A 66 -7.19 9.98 5.48
C ARG A 66 -7.84 10.93 4.50
N HIS A 67 -7.13 11.33 3.44
CA HIS A 67 -7.70 12.26 2.45
C HIS A 67 -8.69 11.57 1.52
N LEU A 68 -8.44 10.31 1.18
CA LEU A 68 -9.33 9.55 0.31
C LEU A 68 -10.50 8.97 1.13
N PRO A 69 -11.74 9.10 0.63
CA PRO A 69 -12.89 8.54 1.35
C PRO A 69 -12.77 7.02 1.44
N PRO A 70 -13.23 6.40 2.54
CA PRO A 70 -13.26 4.96 2.70
C PRO A 70 -13.99 4.28 1.54
N GLY A 71 -13.40 3.22 0.97
CA GLY A 71 -13.91 2.56 -0.24
C GLY A 71 -13.75 3.35 -1.55
N GLY A 72 -13.47 4.67 -1.46
CA GLY A 72 -13.28 5.57 -2.60
C GLY A 72 -11.81 5.77 -2.99
N GLY A 73 -11.55 6.84 -3.77
CA GLY A 73 -10.18 7.25 -4.13
C GLY A 73 -9.45 6.33 -5.13
N ARG A 74 -10.12 5.34 -5.72
CA ARG A 74 -9.51 4.34 -6.63
C ARG A 74 -8.73 4.96 -7.78
N ARG A 75 -9.16 6.12 -8.30
CA ARG A 75 -8.44 6.81 -9.38
C ARG A 75 -7.03 7.23 -8.96
N VAL A 76 -6.89 7.80 -7.76
CA VAL A 76 -5.60 8.20 -7.18
C VAL A 76 -4.76 6.97 -6.88
N LEU A 77 -5.32 6.00 -6.17
CA LEU A 77 -4.64 4.75 -5.83
C LEU A 77 -4.17 3.99 -7.08
N ALA A 78 -5.00 3.93 -8.13
CA ALA A 78 -4.64 3.30 -9.41
C ALA A 78 -3.50 4.01 -10.12
N LYS A 79 -3.48 5.36 -10.10
CA LYS A 79 -2.40 6.16 -10.68
C LYS A 79 -1.07 5.86 -9.97
N LEU A 80 -1.06 5.93 -8.65
CA LEU A 80 0.13 5.63 -7.83
C LEU A 80 0.60 4.18 -8.02
N ALA A 81 -0.31 3.20 -8.01
CA ALA A 81 0.01 1.78 -8.15
C ALA A 81 0.57 1.40 -9.55
N LYS A 82 0.40 2.26 -10.56
CA LYS A 82 0.97 2.08 -11.91
C LYS A 82 2.30 2.80 -12.12
N SER A 83 2.77 3.56 -11.14
CA SER A 83 4.01 4.32 -11.27
C SER A 83 5.22 3.40 -11.46
N ALA A 84 6.20 3.86 -12.23
CA ALA A 84 7.52 3.25 -12.30
C ALA A 84 8.27 3.36 -10.96
N ASN A 85 7.95 4.39 -10.15
CA ASN A 85 8.57 4.61 -8.86
C ASN A 85 7.99 3.65 -7.80
N LEU A 86 8.86 2.83 -7.19
CA LEU A 86 8.54 1.92 -6.10
C LEU A 86 7.78 2.62 -4.96
N TRP A 87 8.23 3.80 -4.56
CA TRP A 87 7.70 4.49 -3.39
C TRP A 87 6.28 5.01 -3.61
N GLU A 88 5.95 5.45 -4.81
CA GLU A 88 4.58 5.81 -5.18
C GLU A 88 3.65 4.60 -5.12
N ARG A 89 4.11 3.44 -5.65
CA ARG A 89 3.34 2.19 -5.55
C ARG A 89 3.14 1.77 -4.09
N ARG A 90 4.20 1.95 -3.26
CA ARG A 90 4.12 1.67 -1.83
C ARG A 90 3.17 2.63 -1.11
N ILE A 91 3.19 3.92 -1.44
CA ILE A 91 2.23 4.90 -0.92
C ILE A 91 0.79 4.45 -1.19
N ALA A 92 0.48 4.00 -2.43
CA ALA A 92 -0.85 3.50 -2.75
C ALA A 92 -1.29 2.36 -1.84
N MET A 93 -0.41 1.37 -1.64
CA MET A 93 -0.73 0.19 -0.85
C MET A 93 -0.85 0.51 0.64
N VAL A 94 0.11 1.22 1.21
CA VAL A 94 0.18 1.53 2.64
C VAL A 94 -0.89 2.54 3.07
N ALA A 95 -1.32 3.45 2.17
CA ALA A 95 -2.43 4.37 2.43
C ALA A 95 -3.72 3.61 2.81
N THR A 96 -3.93 2.39 2.31
CA THR A 96 -5.13 1.59 2.65
C THR A 96 -5.20 1.18 4.11
N LEU A 97 -4.12 1.31 4.90
CA LEU A 97 -4.14 1.03 6.33
C LEU A 97 -5.19 1.87 7.06
N GLU A 98 -5.38 3.12 6.66
CA GLU A 98 -6.42 3.97 7.26
C GLU A 98 -7.82 3.47 6.91
N HIS A 99 -8.05 3.03 5.67
CA HIS A 99 -9.32 2.42 5.28
C HIS A 99 -9.60 1.11 6.05
N ILE A 100 -8.57 0.27 6.24
CA ILE A 100 -8.67 -0.95 7.05
C ILE A 100 -9.08 -0.62 8.50
N ARG A 101 -8.51 0.44 9.09
CA ARG A 101 -8.87 0.91 10.45
C ARG A 101 -10.35 1.28 10.55
N GLN A 102 -10.91 1.79 9.46
CA GLN A 102 -12.32 2.17 9.33
C GLN A 102 -13.23 1.01 8.87
N GLY A 103 -12.69 -0.21 8.72
CA GLY A 103 -13.44 -1.40 8.29
C GLY A 103 -13.66 -1.54 6.79
N CYS A 104 -13.09 -0.64 5.95
CA CYS A 104 -13.23 -0.67 4.50
C CYS A 104 -12.04 -1.41 3.87
N LEU A 105 -12.24 -2.64 3.42
CA LEU A 105 -11.17 -3.53 2.99
C LEU A 105 -11.01 -3.63 1.46
N GLU A 106 -11.98 -3.16 0.70
CA GLU A 106 -12.10 -3.36 -0.75
C GLU A 106 -10.88 -2.84 -1.52
N ASN A 107 -10.41 -1.63 -1.17
CA ASN A 107 -9.25 -1.03 -1.81
C ASN A 107 -7.96 -1.82 -1.52
N THR A 108 -7.85 -2.41 -0.34
CA THR A 108 -6.70 -3.24 0.04
C THR A 108 -6.62 -4.50 -0.80
N PHE A 109 -7.70 -5.27 -0.88
CA PHE A 109 -7.73 -6.49 -1.68
C PHE A 109 -7.58 -6.20 -3.18
N TRP A 110 -8.24 -5.15 -3.66
CA TRP A 110 -8.14 -4.73 -5.05
C TRP A 110 -6.70 -4.34 -5.44
N LEU A 111 -5.99 -3.54 -4.62
CA LEU A 111 -4.59 -3.16 -4.86
C LEU A 111 -3.66 -4.37 -4.74
N ALA A 112 -3.83 -5.20 -3.70
CA ALA A 112 -3.01 -6.38 -3.53
C ALA A 112 -3.10 -7.31 -4.75
N GLY A 113 -4.29 -7.50 -5.31
CA GLY A 113 -4.49 -8.28 -6.53
C GLY A 113 -3.76 -7.70 -7.76
N ARG A 114 -3.67 -6.37 -7.88
CA ARG A 114 -2.96 -5.69 -8.96
C ARG A 114 -1.43 -5.72 -8.82
N LEU A 115 -0.95 -5.78 -7.59
CA LEU A 115 0.49 -5.73 -7.26
C LEU A 115 1.12 -7.13 -7.09
N LEU A 116 0.39 -8.20 -7.44
CA LEU A 116 0.92 -9.58 -7.38
C LEU A 116 2.18 -9.79 -8.22
N ALA A 117 2.29 -9.11 -9.35
CA ALA A 117 3.42 -9.20 -10.28
C ALA A 117 4.46 -8.09 -10.11
N ASP A 118 4.36 -7.28 -9.06
CA ASP A 118 5.36 -6.24 -8.78
C ASP A 118 6.75 -6.87 -8.64
N PRO A 119 7.82 -6.32 -9.25
CA PRO A 119 9.15 -6.89 -9.18
C PRO A 119 9.83 -6.72 -7.81
N GLU A 120 9.37 -5.78 -6.98
CA GLU A 120 10.07 -5.33 -5.78
C GLU A 120 9.64 -6.10 -4.52
N ASP A 121 10.60 -6.67 -3.79
CA ASP A 121 10.33 -7.38 -2.53
C ASP A 121 9.73 -6.46 -1.45
N LEU A 122 10.12 -5.18 -1.43
CA LEU A 122 9.54 -4.18 -0.55
C LEU A 122 8.04 -3.95 -0.80
N MET A 123 7.57 -4.13 -2.04
CA MET A 123 6.13 -4.11 -2.35
C MET A 123 5.44 -5.39 -1.89
N HIS A 124 6.09 -6.55 -2.03
CA HIS A 124 5.55 -7.80 -1.52
C HIS A 124 5.35 -7.75 0.01
N LYS A 125 6.31 -7.17 0.74
CA LYS A 125 6.20 -6.93 2.19
C LYS A 125 5.04 -6.00 2.52
N ALA A 126 4.93 -4.87 1.82
CA ALA A 126 3.85 -3.90 2.06
C ALA A 126 2.47 -4.50 1.79
N ALA A 127 2.29 -5.15 0.64
CA ALA A 127 1.01 -5.76 0.28
C ALA A 127 0.65 -6.92 1.23
N GLY A 128 1.62 -7.75 1.60
CA GLY A 128 1.43 -8.81 2.60
C GLY A 128 1.06 -8.26 3.97
N TRP A 129 1.71 -7.16 4.41
CA TRP A 129 1.36 -6.48 5.65
C TRP A 129 -0.08 -5.95 5.60
N MET A 130 -0.49 -5.24 4.55
CA MET A 130 -1.86 -4.73 4.43
C MET A 130 -2.90 -5.85 4.38
N LEU A 131 -2.62 -6.95 3.69
CA LEU A 131 -3.47 -8.15 3.71
C LEU A 131 -3.60 -8.74 5.12
N ARG A 132 -2.51 -8.80 5.88
CA ARG A 132 -2.52 -9.23 7.28
C ARG A 132 -3.38 -8.32 8.16
N GLU A 133 -3.25 -7.01 8.00
CA GLU A 133 -4.07 -6.05 8.75
C GLU A 133 -5.57 -6.17 8.38
N ALA A 134 -5.87 -6.34 7.08
CA ALA A 134 -7.23 -6.63 6.62
C ALA A 134 -7.76 -7.94 7.21
N GLY A 135 -6.95 -9.00 7.24
CA GLY A 135 -7.32 -10.30 7.81
C GLY A 135 -7.56 -10.29 9.34
N LYS A 136 -7.02 -9.29 10.07
CA LYS A 136 -7.36 -9.06 11.48
C LYS A 136 -8.78 -8.48 11.63
N ARG A 137 -9.30 -7.81 10.61
CA ARG A 137 -10.67 -7.26 10.59
C ARG A 137 -11.67 -8.28 10.07
N ASP A 138 -11.32 -8.94 8.95
CA ASP A 138 -12.14 -9.97 8.31
C ASP A 138 -11.23 -11.10 7.80
N ARG A 139 -11.19 -12.17 8.59
CA ARG A 139 -10.41 -13.36 8.25
C ARG A 139 -11.01 -14.10 7.04
N ALA A 140 -12.33 -14.14 6.91
CA ALA A 140 -12.99 -14.83 5.82
C ALA A 140 -12.67 -14.16 4.48
N ALA A 141 -12.70 -12.82 4.44
CA ALA A 141 -12.30 -12.06 3.26
C ALA A 141 -10.81 -12.28 2.90
N LEU A 142 -9.90 -12.34 3.88
CA LEU A 142 -8.51 -12.70 3.63
C LEU A 142 -8.40 -14.11 3.04
N GLU A 143 -9.05 -15.11 3.62
CA GLU A 143 -8.99 -16.48 3.12
C GLU A 143 -9.60 -16.63 1.73
N ALA A 144 -10.67 -15.90 1.40
CA ALA A 144 -11.22 -15.82 0.05
C ALA A 144 -10.21 -15.23 -0.96
N PHE A 145 -9.51 -14.15 -0.57
CA PHE A 145 -8.45 -13.58 -1.39
C PHE A 145 -7.29 -14.58 -1.61
N LEU A 146 -6.88 -15.28 -0.56
CA LEU A 146 -5.82 -16.29 -0.65
C LEU A 146 -6.24 -17.46 -1.55
N ALA A 147 -7.48 -17.93 -1.46
CA ALA A 147 -7.99 -18.99 -2.34
C ALA A 147 -7.91 -18.62 -3.83
N ALA A 148 -8.19 -17.35 -4.16
CA ALA A 148 -8.12 -16.85 -5.53
C ALA A 148 -6.69 -16.56 -6.03
N HIS A 149 -5.75 -16.27 -5.13
CA HIS A 149 -4.47 -15.66 -5.52
C HIS A 149 -3.21 -16.35 -5.01
N ALA A 150 -3.26 -17.22 -3.97
CA ALA A 150 -2.08 -17.76 -3.30
C ALA A 150 -1.10 -18.46 -4.26
N ALA A 151 -1.60 -19.16 -5.28
CA ALA A 151 -0.78 -19.83 -6.30
C ALA A 151 0.09 -18.86 -7.12
N ARG A 152 -0.33 -17.59 -7.25
CA ARG A 152 0.36 -16.53 -8.00
C ARG A 152 1.10 -15.55 -7.10
N MET A 153 0.82 -15.54 -5.79
CA MET A 153 1.43 -14.61 -4.86
C MET A 153 2.94 -14.84 -4.73
N PRO A 154 3.76 -13.77 -4.70
CA PRO A 154 5.13 -13.85 -4.23
C PRO A 154 5.18 -14.46 -2.83
N ARG A 155 6.17 -15.31 -2.58
CA ARG A 155 6.27 -16.00 -1.26
C ARG A 155 6.42 -15.04 -0.09
N THR A 156 7.15 -13.95 -0.27
CA THR A 156 7.24 -12.88 0.73
C THR A 156 5.85 -12.32 1.05
N MET A 157 5.07 -11.94 0.03
CA MET A 157 3.71 -11.42 0.21
C MET A 157 2.81 -12.42 0.95
N LEU A 158 2.82 -13.70 0.54
CA LEU A 158 2.02 -14.75 1.18
C LEU A 158 2.40 -14.93 2.65
N ARG A 159 3.70 -15.03 2.97
CA ARG A 159 4.18 -15.21 4.35
C ARG A 159 3.73 -14.08 5.27
N TYR A 160 3.83 -12.82 4.80
CA TYR A 160 3.36 -11.66 5.55
C TYR A 160 1.84 -11.68 5.75
N ALA A 161 1.08 -12.00 4.69
CA ALA A 161 -0.38 -12.02 4.74
C ALA A 161 -0.93 -13.02 5.76
N ILE A 162 -0.31 -14.23 5.86
CA ILE A 162 -0.80 -15.32 6.70
C ILE A 162 -0.20 -15.33 8.11
N GLU A 163 0.70 -14.40 8.46
CA GLU A 163 1.48 -14.41 9.71
C GLU A 163 0.62 -14.57 10.96
N ARG A 164 -0.59 -14.01 10.98
CA ARG A 164 -1.52 -14.04 12.11
C ARG A 164 -2.59 -15.14 12.02
N LEU A 165 -2.53 -16.00 11.01
CA LEU A 165 -3.39 -17.18 10.95
C LEU A 165 -2.89 -18.30 11.89
N PRO A 166 -3.77 -19.21 12.34
CA PRO A 166 -3.36 -20.41 13.07
C PRO A 166 -2.31 -21.22 12.31
N VAL A 167 -1.45 -21.96 13.05
CA VAL A 167 -0.30 -22.67 12.50
C VAL A 167 -0.71 -23.65 11.39
N GLU A 168 -1.79 -24.40 11.58
CA GLU A 168 -2.31 -25.38 10.60
C GLU A 168 -2.73 -24.67 9.29
N ARG A 169 -3.42 -23.54 9.40
CA ARG A 169 -3.83 -22.74 8.24
C ARG A 169 -2.64 -22.15 7.51
N ARG A 170 -1.64 -21.65 8.25
CA ARG A 170 -0.40 -21.14 7.65
C ARG A 170 0.34 -22.24 6.88
N ARG A 171 0.46 -23.45 7.44
CA ARG A 171 1.08 -24.61 6.78
C ARG A 171 0.33 -24.95 5.49
N ALA A 172 -1.01 -25.03 5.55
CA ALA A 172 -1.83 -25.34 4.38
C ALA A 172 -1.61 -24.32 3.24
N TRP A 173 -1.62 -23.01 3.54
CA TRP A 173 -1.39 -21.98 2.53
C TRP A 173 0.04 -22.01 1.96
N LEU A 174 1.04 -22.35 2.76
CA LEU A 174 2.43 -22.46 2.29
C LEU A 174 2.65 -23.68 1.38
N GLN A 175 1.80 -24.69 1.46
CA GLN A 175 1.83 -25.87 0.58
C GLN A 175 1.11 -25.64 -0.75
N THR A 176 0.40 -24.53 -0.95
CA THR A 176 -0.26 -24.21 -2.21
C THR A 176 0.76 -24.24 -3.37
N PRO A 177 0.53 -25.08 -4.40
CA PRO A 177 1.41 -25.15 -5.57
C PRO A 177 1.51 -23.79 -6.27
N ARG A 178 2.72 -23.45 -6.72
CA ARG A 178 2.93 -22.19 -7.46
C ARG A 178 2.59 -22.38 -8.94
N MET A 179 1.90 -21.40 -9.50
CA MET A 179 1.78 -21.32 -10.96
C MET A 179 3.12 -20.89 -11.56
N PRO A 180 3.56 -21.52 -12.67
CA PRO A 180 4.75 -21.09 -13.40
C PRO A 180 4.65 -19.61 -13.82
N ARG A 181 5.76 -18.87 -13.75
CA ARG A 181 5.79 -17.44 -14.14
C ARG A 181 5.31 -17.18 -15.57
N ASN A 182 5.56 -18.11 -16.49
CA ASN A 182 5.19 -17.97 -17.91
C ASN A 182 3.67 -17.92 -18.17
N VAL A 183 2.84 -18.39 -17.24
CA VAL A 183 1.37 -18.33 -17.37
C VAL A 183 0.82 -16.98 -16.87
N GLN A 184 1.59 -16.24 -16.06
CA GLN A 184 1.17 -14.97 -15.48
C GLN A 184 1.00 -13.88 -16.55
N THR A 185 1.85 -13.85 -17.56
CA THR A 185 1.85 -12.81 -18.62
C THR A 185 0.66 -12.97 -19.58
N SER A 186 0.24 -14.20 -19.86
CA SER A 186 -0.87 -14.47 -20.80
C SER A 186 -2.26 -14.15 -20.22
N LEU A 187 -2.44 -14.25 -18.92
CA LEU A 187 -3.71 -13.93 -18.26
C LEU A 187 -3.92 -12.41 -18.07
N GLN A 188 -2.84 -11.64 -17.92
CA GLN A 188 -2.93 -10.18 -17.83
C GLN A 188 -3.31 -9.53 -19.15
N CYS A 189 -2.90 -10.10 -20.29
CA CYS A 189 -3.32 -9.63 -21.63
C CYS A 189 -4.81 -9.86 -21.91
N ARG A 190 -5.45 -10.84 -21.26
CA ARG A 190 -6.90 -11.12 -21.47
C ARG A 190 -7.81 -10.28 -20.57
N ALA A 191 -7.35 -9.87 -19.38
CA ALA A 191 -8.15 -9.06 -18.45
C ALA A 191 -8.16 -7.55 -18.77
N GLY A 192 -7.36 -7.10 -19.74
CA GLY A 192 -7.27 -5.70 -20.16
C GLY A 192 -8.15 -5.35 -21.39
N ARG A 193 -8.97 -6.28 -21.88
CA ARG A 193 -9.87 -6.09 -23.04
C ARG A 193 -11.34 -6.35 -22.65
N VAL A 194 -11.86 -5.58 -21.68
CA VAL A 194 -13.30 -5.39 -21.44
C VAL A 194 -13.49 -3.95 -21.01
#